data_b4e35767cf68c54732251ac89868903c
#
_entry.id   b4e35767cf68c54732251ac89868903c
#
_cell.length_a   1.000
_cell.length_b   1.000
_cell.length_c   1.000
_cell.angle_alpha   90.00
_cell.angle_beta   90.00
_cell.angle_gamma   90.00
#
_symmetry.space_group_name_H-M   'P 1'
#
loop_
_entity.id
_entity.type
_entity.pdbx_description
1 polymer ?
#
loop_
_entity_poly.entity_id
_entity_poly.type
_entity_poly.pdbx_seq_one_letter_code
_entity_poly.pdbx_strand_id
1 'polypeptide(L)'
;MKRLALILALLMAPAVQAQTSDLRTLDTDYSAASWKAVGRIDFGRGAFCSGTLIARDLVLTAAHCLYKPDTGTLWPTDSIRFSAGLRAGDAVATRRASDAAAHARFDPVGPLTAENASFDVALIKLAEPISTFEVPPFYVHDGRIERGPVSVVSYGRGRENAQSRQKECQLLDRFDDAMLFDCNVTFGSSGAPVFTHKNGRGQIMSVISGMLQINGAKRAIGMVLPDRVTELKHQMRMQVATPVAKIRRITVGGGDRSNTGAKFVRP
;
A
#
# COMPACT_ATOMS: atom_id res chain seq x y z
N MET A 1 -15.57 -71.18 23.30
CA MET A 1 -14.79 -69.95 23.56
C MET A 1 -14.81 -69.12 22.28
N LYS A 2 -15.74 -68.10 22.20
CA LYS A 2 -15.90 -67.23 21.03
C LYS A 2 -15.04 -65.98 21.24
N ARG A 3 -14.00 -65.77 20.42
CA ARG A 3 -13.15 -64.58 20.44
C ARG A 3 -13.88 -63.48 19.65
N LEU A 4 -14.29 -62.42 20.36
CA LEU A 4 -14.91 -61.23 19.82
C LEU A 4 -13.73 -60.33 19.31
N ALA A 5 -13.58 -60.16 18.01
CA ALA A 5 -12.63 -59.24 17.41
C ALA A 5 -13.28 -57.84 17.35
N LEU A 6 -12.76 -56.91 18.15
CA LEU A 6 -13.19 -55.50 18.16
C LEU A 6 -12.46 -54.81 17.00
N ILE A 7 -13.18 -54.47 15.93
CA ILE A 7 -12.64 -53.67 14.80
C ILE A 7 -12.73 -52.19 15.18
N LEU A 8 -11.59 -51.60 15.51
CA LEU A 8 -11.46 -50.14 15.75
C LEU A 8 -11.42 -49.44 14.40
N ALA A 9 -12.54 -48.91 13.95
CA ALA A 9 -12.62 -48.05 12.75
C ALA A 9 -12.04 -46.69 13.11
N LEU A 10 -10.80 -46.41 12.69
CA LEU A 10 -10.22 -45.05 12.70
C LEU A 10 -11.00 -44.18 11.71
N LEU A 11 -11.82 -43.28 12.22
CA LEU A 11 -12.42 -42.18 11.44
C LEU A 11 -11.31 -41.22 11.02
N MET A 12 -10.76 -41.43 9.84
CA MET A 12 -9.92 -40.39 9.19
C MET A 12 -10.85 -39.26 8.77
N ALA A 13 -10.92 -38.19 9.57
CA ALA A 13 -11.53 -36.94 9.14
C ALA A 13 -10.71 -36.39 7.95
N PRO A 14 -11.34 -36.05 6.81
CA PRO A 14 -10.62 -35.44 5.70
C PRO A 14 -10.05 -34.10 6.18
N ALA A 15 -8.74 -33.90 6.04
CA ALA A 15 -8.12 -32.62 6.24
C ALA A 15 -8.73 -31.66 5.20
N VAL A 16 -9.53 -30.69 5.65
CA VAL A 16 -10.01 -29.60 4.80
C VAL A 16 -8.82 -28.77 4.41
N GLN A 17 -8.28 -29.03 3.21
CA GLN A 17 -7.27 -28.18 2.62
C GLN A 17 -7.94 -26.83 2.29
N ALA A 18 -7.40 -25.74 2.85
CA ALA A 18 -7.80 -24.41 2.49
C ALA A 18 -7.58 -24.22 0.98
N GLN A 19 -8.67 -24.02 0.22
CA GLN A 19 -8.61 -23.86 -1.23
C GLN A 19 -8.14 -22.43 -1.54
N THR A 20 -7.04 -22.30 -2.27
CA THR A 20 -6.67 -21.04 -2.90
C THR A 20 -7.30 -20.96 -4.28
N SER A 21 -7.90 -19.83 -4.62
CA SER A 21 -8.46 -19.62 -5.94
C SER A 21 -7.40 -19.13 -6.92
N ASP A 22 -7.64 -19.31 -8.23
CA ASP A 22 -6.80 -18.73 -9.27
C ASP A 22 -6.87 -17.21 -9.28
N LEU A 23 -5.76 -16.58 -9.69
CA LEU A 23 -5.70 -15.17 -9.99
C LEU A 23 -6.39 -14.90 -11.33
N ARG A 24 -7.49 -14.14 -11.33
CA ARG A 24 -8.27 -13.83 -12.54
C ARG A 24 -8.24 -12.35 -12.86
N THR A 25 -8.04 -12.02 -14.13
CA THR A 25 -8.15 -10.65 -14.62
C THR A 25 -9.60 -10.16 -14.54
N LEU A 26 -9.79 -8.92 -14.11
CA LEU A 26 -11.09 -8.23 -14.08
C LEU A 26 -11.29 -7.52 -15.42
N ASP A 27 -11.67 -8.27 -16.44
CA ASP A 27 -11.71 -7.85 -17.84
C ASP A 27 -13.05 -7.25 -18.27
N THR A 28 -14.11 -7.43 -17.47
CA THR A 28 -15.43 -6.87 -17.75
C THR A 28 -15.80 -5.75 -16.77
N ASP A 29 -16.70 -4.85 -17.19
CA ASP A 29 -17.22 -3.78 -16.32
C ASP A 29 -17.86 -4.34 -15.06
N TYR A 30 -18.59 -5.44 -15.19
CA TYR A 30 -19.23 -6.10 -14.07
C TYR A 30 -18.22 -6.64 -13.05
N SER A 31 -17.16 -7.33 -13.51
CA SER A 31 -16.13 -7.90 -12.63
C SER A 31 -15.29 -6.82 -11.95
N ALA A 32 -15.03 -5.69 -12.62
CA ALA A 32 -14.23 -4.58 -12.12
C ALA A 32 -15.02 -3.57 -11.26
N ALA A 33 -16.36 -3.56 -11.36
CA ALA A 33 -17.21 -2.52 -10.76
C ALA A 33 -16.97 -2.28 -9.27
N SER A 34 -16.81 -3.35 -8.49
CA SER A 34 -16.59 -3.28 -7.03
C SER A 34 -15.15 -2.91 -6.65
N TRP A 35 -14.21 -2.87 -7.60
CA TRP A 35 -12.78 -2.72 -7.33
C TRP A 35 -12.20 -1.42 -7.88
N LYS A 36 -13.03 -0.49 -8.35
CA LYS A 36 -12.61 0.78 -8.95
C LYS A 36 -11.63 1.59 -8.10
N ALA A 37 -11.71 1.48 -6.78
CA ALA A 37 -10.81 2.17 -5.86
C ALA A 37 -9.39 1.58 -5.81
N VAL A 38 -9.20 0.34 -6.29
CA VAL A 38 -7.85 -0.20 -6.51
C VAL A 38 -7.32 0.37 -7.82
N GLY A 39 -6.14 0.95 -7.79
CA GLY A 39 -5.54 1.62 -8.93
C GLY A 39 -4.08 1.23 -9.15
N ARG A 40 -3.55 1.58 -10.31
CA ARG A 40 -2.14 1.53 -10.62
C ARG A 40 -1.49 2.86 -10.26
N ILE A 41 -0.33 2.79 -9.64
CA ILE A 41 0.50 3.95 -9.34
C ILE A 41 1.71 3.91 -10.27
N ASP A 42 1.87 4.93 -11.10
CA ASP A 42 3.00 5.09 -12.01
C ASP A 42 3.97 6.13 -11.44
N PHE A 43 5.27 5.80 -11.47
CA PHE A 43 6.34 6.66 -10.97
C PHE A 43 7.23 7.23 -12.10
N GLY A 44 6.90 6.89 -13.34
CA GLY A 44 7.74 7.16 -14.52
C GLY A 44 8.71 6.02 -14.81
N ARG A 45 9.33 6.08 -16.00
CA ARG A 45 10.32 5.09 -16.48
C ARG A 45 9.84 3.63 -16.43
N GLY A 46 8.52 3.40 -16.51
CA GLY A 46 7.93 2.05 -16.47
C GLY A 46 7.82 1.42 -15.07
N ALA A 47 8.26 2.11 -14.01
CA ALA A 47 8.07 1.64 -12.65
C ALA A 47 6.61 1.86 -12.22
N PHE A 48 5.99 0.83 -11.64
CA PHE A 48 4.64 0.91 -11.15
C PHE A 48 4.42 0.02 -9.91
N CYS A 49 3.41 0.40 -9.14
CA CYS A 49 2.87 -0.37 -8.01
C CYS A 49 1.34 -0.40 -8.09
N SER A 50 0.74 -1.14 -7.19
CA SER A 50 -0.69 -1.08 -6.90
C SER A 50 -0.94 -0.14 -5.71
N GLY A 51 -2.16 0.41 -5.63
CA GLY A 51 -2.59 1.19 -4.48
C GLY A 51 -4.10 1.25 -4.39
N THR A 52 -4.62 1.80 -3.31
CA THR A 52 -6.06 1.81 -3.07
C THR A 52 -6.52 3.12 -2.47
N LEU A 53 -7.56 3.70 -3.03
CA LEU A 53 -8.20 4.89 -2.51
C LEU A 53 -8.89 4.55 -1.17
N ILE A 54 -8.46 5.22 -0.09
CA ILE A 54 -9.02 5.08 1.27
C ILE A 54 -9.77 6.34 1.74
N ALA A 55 -9.66 7.43 1.00
CA ALA A 55 -10.47 8.63 1.06
C ALA A 55 -10.52 9.25 -0.33
N ARG A 56 -11.37 10.24 -0.55
CA ARG A 56 -11.55 10.89 -1.88
C ARG A 56 -10.24 11.39 -2.52
N ASP A 57 -9.21 11.62 -1.73
CA ASP A 57 -7.94 12.20 -2.15
C ASP A 57 -6.72 11.54 -1.48
N LEU A 58 -6.90 10.34 -0.92
CA LEU A 58 -5.85 9.64 -0.19
C LEU A 58 -5.73 8.18 -0.67
N VAL A 59 -4.56 7.83 -1.17
CA VAL A 59 -4.23 6.49 -1.66
C VAL A 59 -3.27 5.81 -0.68
N LEU A 60 -3.61 4.59 -0.30
CA LEU A 60 -2.78 3.67 0.49
C LEU A 60 -1.95 2.80 -0.44
N THR A 61 -0.66 2.64 -0.15
CA THR A 61 0.28 1.79 -0.89
C THR A 61 1.44 1.32 0.01
N ALA A 62 2.44 0.65 -0.56
CA ALA A 62 3.67 0.29 0.15
C ALA A 62 4.68 1.45 0.16
N ALA A 63 5.48 1.55 1.23
CA ALA A 63 6.49 2.60 1.37
C ALA A 63 7.59 2.48 0.32
N HIS A 64 8.10 1.27 0.06
CA HIS A 64 9.16 1.05 -0.91
C HIS A 64 8.78 1.53 -2.33
N CYS A 65 7.47 1.59 -2.66
CA CYS A 65 7.01 2.11 -3.94
C CYS A 65 7.37 3.59 -4.14
N LEU A 66 7.50 4.37 -3.05
CA LEU A 66 7.88 5.78 -3.14
C LEU A 66 9.38 6.00 -3.38
N TYR A 67 10.19 4.95 -3.31
CA TYR A 67 11.63 5.03 -3.49
C TYR A 67 12.06 4.44 -4.83
N LYS A 68 13.08 5.05 -5.43
CA LYS A 68 13.74 4.52 -6.63
C LYS A 68 14.58 3.31 -6.24
N PRO A 69 14.39 2.15 -6.90
CA PRO A 69 15.07 0.92 -6.51
C PRO A 69 16.58 0.94 -6.71
N ASP A 70 17.09 1.81 -7.60
CA ASP A 70 18.51 1.96 -7.92
C ASP A 70 19.27 2.85 -6.93
N THR A 71 18.61 3.82 -6.31
CA THR A 71 19.25 4.85 -5.48
C THR A 71 18.72 4.93 -4.05
N GLY A 72 17.58 4.28 -3.74
CA GLY A 72 16.90 4.43 -2.44
C GLY A 72 16.40 5.85 -2.17
N THR A 73 16.36 6.74 -3.18
CA THR A 73 15.85 8.10 -3.04
C THR A 73 14.38 8.17 -3.43
N LEU A 74 13.63 9.08 -2.84
CA LEU A 74 12.22 9.28 -3.17
C LEU A 74 12.03 9.66 -4.64
N TRP A 75 10.95 9.16 -5.24
CA TRP A 75 10.46 9.70 -6.50
C TRP A 75 10.00 11.15 -6.31
N PRO A 76 10.22 12.05 -7.30
CA PRO A 76 9.59 13.36 -7.28
C PRO A 76 8.06 13.20 -7.22
N THR A 77 7.42 13.91 -6.30
CA THR A 77 5.96 13.79 -6.06
C THR A 77 5.14 14.09 -7.31
N ASP A 78 5.58 15.05 -8.12
CA ASP A 78 4.93 15.44 -9.39
C ASP A 78 5.03 14.37 -10.48
N SER A 79 5.97 13.41 -10.36
CA SER A 79 6.06 12.26 -11.25
C SER A 79 5.07 11.14 -10.91
N ILE A 80 4.48 11.16 -9.70
CA ILE A 80 3.59 10.12 -9.22
C ILE A 80 2.18 10.33 -9.76
N ARG A 81 1.62 9.29 -10.38
CA ARG A 81 0.27 9.29 -10.93
C ARG A 81 -0.51 8.07 -10.46
N PHE A 82 -1.70 8.28 -9.93
CA PHE A 82 -2.63 7.23 -9.56
C PHE A 82 -3.76 7.13 -10.58
N SER A 83 -3.99 5.93 -11.11
CA SER A 83 -5.05 5.60 -12.08
C SER A 83 -6.01 4.60 -11.45
N ALA A 84 -7.13 5.08 -10.93
CA ALA A 84 -8.17 4.28 -10.29
C ALA A 84 -8.89 3.40 -11.32
N GLY A 85 -9.02 2.10 -11.04
CA GLY A 85 -9.76 1.17 -11.88
C GLY A 85 -9.23 1.06 -13.32
N LEU A 86 -7.91 1.25 -13.51
CA LEU A 86 -7.28 1.16 -14.85
C LEU A 86 -7.54 -0.20 -15.49
N ARG A 87 -8.04 -0.19 -16.73
CA ARG A 87 -8.30 -1.37 -17.55
C ARG A 87 -8.18 -1.03 -19.03
N ALA A 88 -7.42 -1.83 -19.78
CA ALA A 88 -7.22 -1.68 -21.22
C ALA A 88 -6.79 -0.26 -21.69
N GLY A 89 -6.03 0.45 -20.83
CA GLY A 89 -5.58 1.82 -21.08
C GLY A 89 -6.52 2.91 -20.55
N ASP A 90 -7.75 2.58 -20.18
CA ASP A 90 -8.73 3.52 -19.63
C ASP A 90 -8.84 3.38 -18.10
N ALA A 91 -8.80 4.50 -17.39
CA ALA A 91 -9.00 4.57 -15.96
C ALA A 91 -10.31 5.31 -15.65
N VAL A 92 -11.01 4.88 -14.58
CA VAL A 92 -12.21 5.61 -14.11
C VAL A 92 -11.83 7.04 -13.72
N ALA A 93 -10.68 7.21 -13.09
CA ALA A 93 -10.12 8.53 -12.79
C ALA A 93 -8.60 8.43 -12.70
N THR A 94 -7.90 9.46 -13.19
CA THR A 94 -6.44 9.59 -13.05
C THR A 94 -6.11 10.91 -12.37
N ARG A 95 -5.25 10.89 -11.33
CA ARG A 95 -4.81 12.07 -10.58
C ARG A 95 -3.31 12.03 -10.34
N ARG A 96 -2.68 13.20 -10.30
CA ARG A 96 -1.29 13.36 -9.84
C ARG A 96 -1.25 13.42 -8.32
N ALA A 97 -0.12 13.04 -7.76
CA ALA A 97 0.14 13.29 -6.35
C ALA A 97 0.43 14.78 -6.10
N SER A 98 -0.04 15.30 -4.96
CA SER A 98 0.37 16.60 -4.41
C SER A 98 1.33 16.44 -3.24
N ASP A 99 1.27 15.29 -2.56
CA ASP A 99 2.13 14.95 -1.44
C ASP A 99 2.21 13.42 -1.29
N ALA A 100 3.28 12.92 -0.66
CA ALA A 100 3.44 11.50 -0.37
C ALA A 100 4.28 11.31 0.90
N ALA A 101 3.89 10.37 1.74
CA ALA A 101 4.60 10.03 2.96
C ALA A 101 4.81 8.52 3.08
N ALA A 102 6.06 8.08 3.12
CA ALA A 102 6.44 6.75 3.59
C ALA A 102 6.49 6.75 5.12
N HIS A 103 6.19 5.62 5.74
CA HIS A 103 6.27 5.50 7.19
C HIS A 103 7.71 5.76 7.67
N ALA A 104 7.88 6.58 8.72
CA ALA A 104 9.18 7.09 9.17
C ALA A 104 10.16 5.99 9.65
N ARG A 105 9.64 4.83 10.04
CA ARG A 105 10.45 3.67 10.47
C ARG A 105 10.78 2.70 9.33
N PHE A 106 10.28 2.91 8.13
CA PHE A 106 10.63 2.08 6.98
C PHE A 106 12.06 2.37 6.53
N ASP A 107 12.87 1.33 6.37
CA ASP A 107 14.22 1.42 5.81
C ASP A 107 14.20 1.05 4.31
N PRO A 108 14.34 2.02 3.39
CA PRO A 108 14.25 1.78 1.94
C PRO A 108 15.42 0.99 1.36
N VAL A 109 16.53 0.87 2.08
CA VAL A 109 17.72 0.11 1.67
C VAL A 109 17.92 -1.16 2.50
N GLY A 110 17.09 -1.34 3.54
CA GLY A 110 17.10 -2.49 4.41
C GLY A 110 16.57 -3.77 3.74
N PRO A 111 16.90 -4.93 4.28
CA PRO A 111 16.38 -6.20 3.77
C PRO A 111 14.87 -6.34 4.06
N LEU A 112 14.22 -7.21 3.28
CA LEU A 112 12.83 -7.60 3.49
C LEU A 112 12.73 -8.55 4.70
N THR A 113 12.70 -7.97 5.90
CA THR A 113 12.45 -8.68 7.18
C THR A 113 11.00 -8.46 7.62
N ALA A 114 10.51 -9.25 8.57
CA ALA A 114 9.19 -9.03 9.18
C ALA A 114 9.09 -7.64 9.81
N GLU A 115 10.14 -7.17 10.49
CA GLU A 115 10.18 -5.85 11.08
C GLU A 115 10.09 -4.75 10.01
N ASN A 116 10.96 -4.77 8.99
CA ASN A 116 10.93 -3.75 7.93
C ASN A 116 9.61 -3.79 7.15
N ALA A 117 9.08 -4.98 6.86
CA ALA A 117 7.78 -5.15 6.20
C ALA A 117 6.61 -4.58 7.04
N SER A 118 6.70 -4.59 8.38
CA SER A 118 5.67 -4.03 9.26
C SER A 118 5.54 -2.51 9.16
N PHE A 119 6.53 -1.83 8.58
CA PHE A 119 6.56 -0.39 8.32
C PHE A 119 6.53 -0.03 6.84
N ASP A 120 6.47 -1.04 5.95
CA ASP A 120 6.43 -0.82 4.50
C ASP A 120 5.06 -0.35 4.02
N VAL A 121 4.62 0.78 4.51
CA VAL A 121 3.33 1.39 4.22
C VAL A 121 3.49 2.89 3.96
N ALA A 122 2.73 3.41 3.00
CA ALA A 122 2.76 4.81 2.57
C ALA A 122 1.38 5.34 2.24
N LEU A 123 1.24 6.65 2.32
CA LEU A 123 0.08 7.39 1.83
C LEU A 123 0.50 8.37 0.73
N ILE A 124 -0.33 8.48 -0.30
CA ILE A 124 -0.20 9.47 -1.38
C ILE A 124 -1.43 10.36 -1.34
N LYS A 125 -1.21 11.68 -1.20
CA LYS A 125 -2.24 12.70 -1.33
C LYS A 125 -2.40 13.06 -2.81
N LEU A 126 -3.62 13.03 -3.30
CA LEU A 126 -3.93 13.42 -4.67
C LEU A 126 -4.10 14.96 -4.74
N ALA A 127 -3.67 15.55 -5.85
CA ALA A 127 -3.81 16.98 -6.11
C ALA A 127 -5.27 17.41 -6.20
N GLU A 128 -6.10 16.52 -6.75
CA GLU A 128 -7.54 16.73 -6.88
C GLU A 128 -8.29 15.50 -6.34
N PRO A 129 -9.39 15.69 -5.61
CA PRO A 129 -10.19 14.56 -5.12
C PRO A 129 -10.88 13.83 -6.28
N ILE A 130 -11.16 12.55 -6.06
CA ILE A 130 -11.99 11.72 -6.93
C ILE A 130 -13.40 11.67 -6.32
N SER A 131 -14.42 11.77 -7.17
CA SER A 131 -15.82 11.68 -6.73
C SER A 131 -16.10 10.30 -6.10
N THR A 132 -16.68 10.28 -4.92
CA THR A 132 -17.07 9.03 -4.24
C THR A 132 -18.22 8.31 -4.93
N PHE A 133 -18.96 8.97 -5.81
CA PHE A 133 -19.97 8.36 -6.67
C PHE A 133 -19.34 7.54 -7.80
N GLU A 134 -18.19 8.00 -8.33
CA GLU A 134 -17.47 7.29 -9.39
C GLU A 134 -16.58 6.19 -8.82
N VAL A 135 -15.84 6.51 -7.77
CA VAL A 135 -14.86 5.64 -7.11
C VAL A 135 -15.06 5.68 -5.60
N PRO A 136 -15.94 4.86 -5.04
CA PRO A 136 -16.13 4.76 -3.60
C PRO A 136 -14.85 4.21 -2.93
N PRO A 137 -14.25 4.93 -1.95
CA PRO A 137 -13.06 4.46 -1.25
C PRO A 137 -13.33 3.21 -0.41
N PHE A 138 -12.31 2.39 -0.21
CA PHE A 138 -12.34 1.29 0.76
C PHE A 138 -11.98 1.77 2.16
N TYR A 139 -12.55 1.10 3.16
CA TYR A 139 -12.21 1.32 4.56
C TYR A 139 -11.10 0.38 4.99
N VAL A 140 -10.22 0.87 5.87
CA VAL A 140 -9.23 0.05 6.56
C VAL A 140 -9.96 -0.72 7.66
N HIS A 141 -9.70 -2.02 7.73
CA HIS A 141 -10.25 -2.89 8.76
C HIS A 141 -9.61 -2.55 10.13
N ASP A 142 -10.42 -2.39 11.16
CA ASP A 142 -10.01 -1.99 12.50
C ASP A 142 -9.91 -3.14 13.51
N GLY A 143 -10.29 -4.35 13.07
CA GLY A 143 -10.27 -5.54 13.91
C GLY A 143 -8.96 -6.33 13.81
N ARG A 144 -8.76 -7.22 14.77
CA ARG A 144 -7.66 -8.19 14.76
C ARG A 144 -8.10 -9.48 14.07
N ILE A 145 -7.34 -9.92 13.08
CA ILE A 145 -7.52 -11.19 12.38
C ILE A 145 -6.19 -11.93 12.45
N GLU A 146 -6.22 -13.15 12.97
CA GLU A 146 -5.01 -13.96 13.15
C GLU A 146 -4.79 -14.92 11.98
N ARG A 147 -5.85 -15.51 11.44
CA ARG A 147 -5.83 -16.46 10.32
C ARG A 147 -7.14 -16.44 9.57
N GLY A 148 -7.17 -16.92 8.34
CA GLY A 148 -8.39 -17.13 7.59
C GLY A 148 -8.35 -16.65 6.14
N PRO A 149 -9.49 -16.80 5.45
CA PRO A 149 -9.59 -16.45 4.04
C PRO A 149 -9.53 -14.95 3.82
N VAL A 150 -8.76 -14.55 2.82
CA VAL A 150 -8.60 -13.17 2.35
C VAL A 150 -8.67 -13.14 0.83
N SER A 151 -8.74 -11.96 0.24
CA SER A 151 -8.60 -11.76 -1.20
C SER A 151 -7.62 -10.64 -1.50
N VAL A 152 -7.00 -10.69 -2.68
CA VAL A 152 -6.11 -9.63 -3.16
C VAL A 152 -6.57 -9.14 -4.52
N VAL A 153 -6.48 -7.82 -4.74
CA VAL A 153 -6.71 -7.18 -6.04
C VAL A 153 -5.48 -6.35 -6.36
N SER A 154 -4.84 -6.62 -7.49
CA SER A 154 -3.56 -5.98 -7.82
C SER A 154 -3.36 -5.83 -9.32
N TYR A 155 -2.47 -4.92 -9.69
CA TYR A 155 -1.75 -4.96 -10.96
C TYR A 155 -0.48 -5.82 -10.77
N GLY A 156 0.16 -6.23 -11.86
CA GLY A 156 1.38 -7.01 -11.75
C GLY A 156 2.03 -7.26 -13.10
N ARG A 157 3.27 -7.71 -13.08
CA ARG A 157 4.03 -8.03 -14.29
C ARG A 157 3.26 -9.02 -15.17
N GLY A 158 3.13 -8.69 -16.46
CA GLY A 158 2.35 -9.46 -17.44
C GLY A 158 0.83 -9.21 -17.38
N ARG A 159 0.37 -8.32 -16.48
CA ARG A 159 -1.03 -7.92 -16.32
C ARG A 159 -1.13 -6.46 -15.83
N GLU A 160 -0.29 -5.60 -16.39
CA GLU A 160 -0.16 -4.20 -16.03
C GLU A 160 -1.37 -3.35 -16.44
N ASN A 161 -2.10 -3.83 -17.46
CA ASN A 161 -3.17 -3.08 -18.12
C ASN A 161 -4.57 -3.33 -17.55
N ALA A 162 -4.68 -4.24 -16.55
CA ALA A 162 -5.94 -4.51 -15.87
C ALA A 162 -5.70 -5.06 -14.47
N GLN A 163 -6.64 -4.77 -13.57
CA GLN A 163 -6.67 -5.41 -12.27
C GLN A 163 -6.81 -6.93 -12.41
N SER A 164 -6.17 -7.67 -11.53
CA SER A 164 -6.46 -9.09 -11.33
C SER A 164 -6.84 -9.33 -9.89
N ARG A 165 -7.79 -10.23 -9.68
CA ARG A 165 -8.26 -10.61 -8.36
C ARG A 165 -7.99 -12.08 -8.10
N GLN A 166 -7.37 -12.39 -6.96
CA GLN A 166 -7.47 -13.70 -6.34
C GLN A 166 -8.59 -13.66 -5.31
N LYS A 167 -9.67 -14.38 -5.60
CA LYS A 167 -10.91 -14.32 -4.82
C LYS A 167 -10.71 -14.87 -3.41
N GLU A 168 -9.84 -15.88 -3.29
CA GLU A 168 -9.54 -16.55 -2.04
C GLU A 168 -8.07 -16.97 -1.98
N CYS A 169 -7.37 -16.50 -0.98
CA CYS A 169 -6.10 -16.95 -0.47
C CYS A 169 -6.15 -16.86 1.07
N GLN A 170 -5.08 -17.22 1.77
CA GLN A 170 -5.12 -17.35 3.22
C GLN A 170 -4.14 -16.39 3.89
N LEU A 171 -4.57 -15.77 4.98
CA LEU A 171 -3.66 -15.30 6.02
C LEU A 171 -3.18 -16.55 6.78
N LEU A 172 -1.91 -16.89 6.56
CA LEU A 172 -1.28 -18.10 7.10
C LEU A 172 -0.81 -17.89 8.55
N ASP A 173 -0.18 -16.74 8.78
CA ASP A 173 0.40 -16.42 10.08
C ASP A 173 0.59 -14.92 10.27
N ARG A 174 0.82 -14.54 11.50
CA ARG A 174 1.11 -13.17 11.93
C ARG A 174 2.32 -13.19 12.87
N PHE A 175 3.29 -12.32 12.61
CA PHE A 175 4.48 -12.12 13.42
C PHE A 175 4.50 -10.66 13.88
N ASP A 176 4.06 -10.39 15.08
CA ASP A 176 3.84 -9.03 15.59
C ASP A 176 2.91 -8.23 14.65
N ASP A 177 3.46 -7.25 13.95
CA ASP A 177 2.75 -6.41 12.99
C ASP A 177 2.95 -6.82 11.53
N ALA A 178 3.74 -7.87 11.23
CA ALA A 178 3.84 -8.45 9.91
C ALA A 178 2.82 -9.59 9.71
N MET A 179 2.34 -9.75 8.50
CA MET A 179 1.36 -10.76 8.09
C MET A 179 1.87 -11.58 6.92
N LEU A 180 1.70 -12.90 6.95
CA LEU A 180 2.12 -13.82 5.91
C LEU A 180 0.91 -14.42 5.20
N PHE A 181 0.95 -14.39 3.86
CA PHE A 181 -0.14 -14.86 3.01
C PHE A 181 0.35 -15.88 1.97
N ASP A 182 -0.55 -16.77 1.54
CA ASP A 182 -0.32 -17.63 0.37
C ASP A 182 -0.86 -17.02 -0.94
N CYS A 183 -1.20 -15.75 -0.91
CA CYS A 183 -1.70 -15.04 -2.08
C CYS A 183 -0.67 -14.99 -3.21
N ASN A 184 -1.13 -15.16 -4.46
CA ASN A 184 -0.30 -15.11 -5.65
C ASN A 184 -0.01 -13.68 -6.06
N VAL A 185 1.18 -13.20 -5.74
CA VAL A 185 1.64 -11.84 -6.03
C VAL A 185 2.91 -11.86 -6.89
N THR A 186 3.18 -10.78 -7.58
CA THR A 186 4.36 -10.58 -8.43
C THR A 186 4.81 -9.11 -8.39
N PHE A 187 5.87 -8.77 -9.10
CA PHE A 187 6.29 -7.38 -9.27
C PHE A 187 5.12 -6.51 -9.77
N GLY A 188 4.91 -5.34 -9.17
CA GLY A 188 3.75 -4.47 -9.39
C GLY A 188 2.55 -4.75 -8.48
N SER A 189 2.51 -5.93 -7.81
CA SER A 189 1.53 -6.18 -6.75
C SER A 189 1.88 -5.47 -5.42
N SER A 190 3.07 -4.88 -5.32
CA SER A 190 3.48 -4.01 -4.21
C SER A 190 2.44 -2.93 -3.94
N GLY A 191 2.05 -2.74 -2.68
CA GLY A 191 1.01 -1.79 -2.28
C GLY A 191 -0.42 -2.24 -2.58
N ALA A 192 -0.62 -3.42 -3.17
CA ALA A 192 -1.95 -3.97 -3.41
C ALA A 192 -2.68 -4.27 -2.10
N PRO A 193 -3.98 -3.93 -2.00
CA PRO A 193 -4.77 -4.22 -0.82
C PRO A 193 -5.04 -5.71 -0.69
N VAL A 194 -4.91 -6.21 0.54
CA VAL A 194 -5.43 -7.50 0.97
C VAL A 194 -6.74 -7.25 1.74
N PHE A 195 -7.81 -7.89 1.31
CA PHE A 195 -9.13 -7.68 1.86
C PHE A 195 -9.57 -8.84 2.75
N THR A 196 -10.11 -8.50 3.91
CA THR A 196 -11.06 -9.35 4.63
C THR A 196 -12.49 -9.03 4.18
N HIS A 197 -13.41 -9.93 4.37
CA HIS A 197 -14.80 -9.77 3.95
C HIS A 197 -15.74 -9.87 5.16
N LYS A 198 -16.51 -8.81 5.40
CA LYS A 198 -17.55 -8.77 6.43
C LYS A 198 -18.88 -8.41 5.75
N ASN A 199 -19.88 -9.30 5.88
CA ASN A 199 -21.21 -9.11 5.26
C ASN A 199 -21.12 -8.82 3.74
N GLY A 200 -20.24 -9.52 3.03
CA GLY A 200 -20.03 -9.37 1.58
C GLY A 200 -19.26 -8.13 1.15
N ARG A 201 -18.84 -7.26 2.08
CA ARG A 201 -18.04 -6.06 1.79
C ARG A 201 -16.56 -6.27 2.12
N GLY A 202 -15.68 -5.92 1.19
CA GLY A 202 -14.24 -5.93 1.41
C GLY A 202 -13.81 -4.77 2.32
N GLN A 203 -12.96 -5.07 3.31
CA GLN A 203 -12.24 -4.09 4.12
C GLN A 203 -10.75 -4.39 4.00
N ILE A 204 -9.91 -3.35 3.88
CA ILE A 204 -8.47 -3.51 3.72
C ILE A 204 -7.86 -3.89 5.06
N MET A 205 -7.33 -5.11 5.19
CA MET A 205 -6.65 -5.55 6.41
C MET A 205 -5.13 -5.39 6.34
N SER A 206 -4.57 -5.40 5.12
CA SER A 206 -3.13 -5.30 4.86
C SER A 206 -2.88 -4.74 3.47
N VAL A 207 -1.63 -4.38 3.18
CA VAL A 207 -1.13 -4.19 1.82
C VAL A 207 0.06 -5.10 1.59
N ILE A 208 0.29 -5.46 0.32
CA ILE A 208 1.44 -6.29 -0.07
C ILE A 208 2.71 -5.47 -0.01
N SER A 209 3.64 -5.87 0.85
CA SER A 209 5.01 -5.37 0.92
C SER A 209 5.89 -6.08 -0.09
N GLY A 210 5.89 -7.41 -0.07
CA GLY A 210 6.79 -8.17 -0.92
C GLY A 210 6.45 -9.66 -0.96
N MET A 211 7.45 -10.43 -1.39
CA MET A 211 7.35 -11.87 -1.53
C MET A 211 8.60 -12.54 -0.97
N LEU A 212 8.38 -13.54 -0.14
CA LEU A 212 9.41 -14.38 0.46
C LEU A 212 9.33 -15.80 -0.07
N GLN A 213 10.43 -16.55 0.01
CA GLN A 213 10.45 -17.98 -0.21
C GLN A 213 10.64 -18.70 1.13
N ILE A 214 9.63 -19.45 1.56
CA ILE A 214 9.62 -20.16 2.84
C ILE A 214 9.37 -21.64 2.54
N ASN A 215 10.30 -22.51 2.91
CA ASN A 215 10.21 -23.96 2.68
C ASN A 215 9.88 -24.32 1.22
N GLY A 216 10.49 -23.62 0.25
CA GLY A 216 10.28 -23.84 -1.17
C GLY A 216 8.99 -23.25 -1.74
N ALA A 217 8.12 -22.68 -0.91
CA ALA A 217 6.88 -22.05 -1.34
C ALA A 217 6.97 -20.51 -1.32
N LYS A 218 6.43 -19.87 -2.36
CA LYS A 218 6.28 -18.41 -2.39
C LYS A 218 5.22 -17.98 -1.40
N ARG A 219 5.52 -16.94 -0.61
CA ARG A 219 4.62 -16.34 0.36
C ARG A 219 4.63 -14.82 0.21
N ALA A 220 3.46 -14.21 0.18
CA ALA A 220 3.35 -12.76 0.24
C ALA A 220 3.49 -12.30 1.70
N ILE A 221 4.13 -11.16 1.91
CA ILE A 221 4.22 -10.51 3.21
C ILE A 221 3.58 -9.13 3.14
N GLY A 222 2.92 -8.72 4.21
CA GLY A 222 2.32 -7.40 4.42
C GLY A 222 2.32 -7.03 5.89
N MET A 223 1.51 -6.04 6.28
CA MET A 223 1.49 -5.51 7.64
C MET A 223 0.09 -5.23 8.15
N VAL A 224 -0.01 -5.06 9.48
CA VAL A 224 -1.18 -4.54 10.18
C VAL A 224 -1.31 -3.04 9.92
N LEU A 225 -2.50 -2.57 9.54
CA LEU A 225 -2.67 -1.22 9.01
C LEU A 225 -3.17 -0.15 9.99
N PRO A 226 -4.10 -0.40 10.95
CA PRO A 226 -4.82 0.67 11.62
C PRO A 226 -3.92 1.75 12.24
N ASP A 227 -2.94 1.34 13.03
CA ASP A 227 -2.02 2.27 13.70
C ASP A 227 -1.10 2.94 12.68
N ARG A 228 -0.56 2.19 11.72
CA ARG A 228 0.34 2.70 10.67
C ARG A 228 -0.33 3.76 9.80
N VAL A 229 -1.59 3.54 9.43
CA VAL A 229 -2.36 4.54 8.66
C VAL A 229 -2.64 5.78 9.49
N THR A 230 -2.88 5.63 10.80
CA THR A 230 -3.10 6.76 11.72
C THR A 230 -1.82 7.57 11.89
N GLU A 231 -0.68 6.91 12.10
CA GLU A 231 0.64 7.53 12.21
C GLU A 231 0.99 8.31 10.93
N LEU A 232 0.79 7.70 9.76
CA LEU A 232 1.04 8.36 8.46
C LEU A 232 0.14 9.57 8.23
N LYS A 233 -1.16 9.49 8.56
CA LYS A 233 -2.06 10.66 8.48
C LYS A 233 -1.60 11.78 9.40
N HIS A 234 -1.10 11.46 10.58
CA HIS A 234 -0.51 12.45 11.49
C HIS A 234 0.77 13.05 10.88
N GLN A 235 1.69 12.21 10.38
CA GLN A 235 2.93 12.64 9.74
C GLN A 235 2.66 13.62 8.59
N MET A 236 1.72 13.31 7.68
CA MET A 236 1.36 14.19 6.57
C MET A 236 0.81 15.55 7.06
N ARG A 237 -0.02 15.56 8.11
CA ARG A 237 -0.52 16.82 8.67
C ARG A 237 0.61 17.70 9.23
N MET A 238 1.60 17.08 9.88
CA MET A 238 2.74 17.81 10.44
C MET A 238 3.66 18.37 9.34
N GLN A 239 3.85 17.66 8.23
CA GLN A 239 4.63 18.12 7.08
C GLN A 239 4.00 19.37 6.45
N VAL A 240 2.67 19.41 6.32
CA VAL A 240 1.94 20.59 5.80
C VAL A 240 1.99 21.75 6.78
N ALA A 241 1.98 21.47 8.09
CA ALA A 241 1.99 22.51 9.14
C ALA A 241 3.36 23.18 9.34
N THR A 242 4.44 22.59 8.83
CA THR A 242 5.78 23.20 8.89
C THR A 242 5.98 24.05 7.64
N PRO A 243 5.81 25.40 7.71
CA PRO A 243 6.13 26.25 6.57
C PRO A 243 7.62 26.11 6.28
N VAL A 244 7.96 25.74 5.06
CA VAL A 244 9.35 25.86 4.58
C VAL A 244 9.69 27.35 4.69
N ALA A 245 10.46 27.72 5.72
CA ALA A 245 10.99 29.06 5.86
C ALA A 245 11.81 29.34 4.59
N LYS A 246 11.22 30.08 3.64
CA LYS A 246 11.98 30.65 2.53
C LYS A 246 12.96 31.61 3.18
N ILE A 247 14.20 31.15 3.41
CA ILE A 247 15.30 32.02 3.77
C ILE A 247 15.49 32.93 2.54
N ARG A 248 14.84 34.10 2.59
CA ARG A 248 15.23 35.20 1.70
C ARG A 248 16.64 35.58 2.12
N ARG A 249 17.65 35.11 1.41
CA ARG A 249 18.97 35.74 1.46
C ARG A 249 18.75 37.18 1.04
N ILE A 250 18.75 38.08 2.01
CA ILE A 250 18.91 39.50 1.75
C ILE A 250 20.38 39.64 1.42
N THR A 251 20.71 39.62 0.14
CA THR A 251 21.99 40.14 -0.33
C THR A 251 21.96 41.65 -0.09
N VAL A 252 22.62 42.10 0.96
CA VAL A 252 22.91 43.51 1.12
C VAL A 252 23.88 43.82 -0.02
N GLY A 253 23.33 44.39 -1.09
CA GLY A 253 24.13 44.92 -2.20
C GLY A 253 25.06 45.99 -1.67
N GLY A 254 26.34 45.87 -2.00
CA GLY A 254 27.31 46.93 -1.78
C GLY A 254 26.90 48.20 -2.52
N GLY A 255 26.21 49.08 -1.82
CA GLY A 255 25.87 50.43 -2.22
C GLY A 255 26.60 51.40 -1.27
N ASP A 256 27.29 52.31 -1.88
CA ASP A 256 28.08 53.42 -1.42
C ASP A 256 27.77 53.93 0.01
N ARG A 257 28.82 54.03 0.83
CA ARG A 257 28.80 54.64 2.16
C ARG A 257 28.71 56.16 2.02
N SER A 258 27.54 56.72 1.98
CA SER A 258 27.34 58.13 2.21
C SER A 258 26.32 58.31 3.35
N ASN A 259 26.85 58.62 4.51
CA ASN A 259 26.33 59.56 5.51
C ASN A 259 24.92 59.33 6.07
N THR A 260 24.78 58.38 7.01
CA THR A 260 23.73 58.48 8.03
C THR A 260 24.41 58.48 9.39
N GLY A 261 24.46 59.67 10.01
CA GLY A 261 24.99 59.88 11.35
C GLY A 261 24.15 59.21 12.43
N ALA A 262 24.59 58.05 12.89
CA ALA A 262 24.18 57.47 14.16
C ALA A 262 25.34 57.64 15.16
N LYS A 263 25.18 58.59 16.07
CA LYS A 263 26.09 58.82 17.21
C LYS A 263 25.79 57.75 18.26
N PHE A 264 26.71 56.80 18.46
CA PHE A 264 26.72 55.95 19.64
C PHE A 264 27.27 56.71 20.82
N VAL A 265 26.49 56.99 21.86
CA VAL A 265 26.95 57.46 23.19
C VAL A 265 27.24 56.19 24.01
N ARG A 266 28.51 56.03 24.42
CA ARG A 266 28.92 55.02 25.42
C ARG A 266 28.72 55.60 26.82
N PRO A 267 28.36 54.74 27.81
CA PRO A 267 28.20 55.12 29.20
C PRO A 267 29.50 55.54 29.86
#